data_04466af675695e93f73261b0893de2db
#
_entry.id   04466af675695e93f73261b0893de2db
#
_cell.length_a   1.000
_cell.length_b   1.000
_cell.length_c   1.000
_cell.angle_alpha   90.00
_cell.angle_beta   90.00
_cell.angle_gamma   90.00
#
_symmetry.space_group_name_H-M   'P 1'
#
loop_
_entity.id
_entity.type
_entity.pdbx_description
1 polymer ?
#
loop_
_entity_poly.entity_id
_entity_poly.type
_entity_poly.pdbx_seq_one_letter_code
_entity_poly.pdbx_strand_id
1 'polypeptide(L)'
;MSPMANVGSKTIAMVLAGGKGERLSPLTLRRAKPSVAFGGKYKIIDFVLSNLFNSGIKKVYILTQYWAYSLNKHLRESWGKWTGLGDFFVGISPETRSESEEWFKGTADAILQYLRFVETSDADYVAVFGGDHIYKMDYRPMLAYHREKGADLTVGVMEVPLEETDRFGIMTVNRNMRIT
;
A
#
# COMPACT_ATOMS: atom_id res chain seq x y z
N MET A 1 5.45 27.19 -4.30
CA MET A 1 5.05 25.82 -3.85
C MET A 1 6.29 25.18 -3.27
N SER A 2 6.20 24.63 -2.05
CA SER A 2 7.35 23.95 -1.39
C SER A 2 7.80 22.75 -2.23
N PRO A 3 9.13 22.51 -2.40
CA PRO A 3 9.66 21.33 -3.11
C PRO A 3 9.14 20.00 -2.59
N MET A 4 8.72 19.95 -1.32
CA MET A 4 8.12 18.75 -0.69
C MET A 4 6.68 18.44 -1.15
N ALA A 5 5.90 19.45 -1.54
CA ALA A 5 4.52 19.26 -1.99
C ALA A 5 4.42 18.55 -3.35
N ASN A 6 5.48 18.60 -4.17
CA ASN A 6 5.48 18.04 -5.51
C ASN A 6 5.76 16.52 -5.54
N VAL A 7 6.46 15.97 -4.56
CA VAL A 7 6.84 14.53 -4.59
C VAL A 7 5.63 13.62 -4.37
N GLY A 8 4.71 13.98 -3.48
CA GLY A 8 3.49 13.19 -3.26
C GLY A 8 2.58 13.15 -4.48
N SER A 9 2.44 14.27 -5.21
CA SER A 9 1.61 14.34 -6.42
C SER A 9 2.21 13.55 -7.60
N LYS A 10 3.51 13.29 -7.60
CA LYS A 10 4.24 12.49 -8.57
C LYS A 10 4.46 11.04 -8.11
N THR A 11 3.75 10.62 -7.06
CA THR A 11 3.84 9.27 -6.51
C THR A 11 2.53 8.53 -6.71
N ILE A 12 2.61 7.29 -7.22
CA ILE A 12 1.51 6.32 -7.20
C ILE A 12 1.70 5.41 -5.99
N ALA A 13 0.64 5.19 -5.22
CA ALA A 13 0.61 4.18 -4.18
C ALA A 13 -0.05 2.90 -4.68
N MET A 14 0.58 1.76 -4.42
CA MET A 14 0.02 0.42 -4.58
C MET A 14 -0.15 -0.21 -3.22
N VAL A 15 -1.40 -0.51 -2.85
CA VAL A 15 -1.74 -1.08 -1.54
C VAL A 15 -2.12 -2.54 -1.71
N LEU A 16 -1.30 -3.42 -1.17
CA LEU A 16 -1.50 -4.87 -1.24
C LEU A 16 -2.58 -5.29 -0.24
N ALA A 17 -3.72 -5.75 -0.74
CA ALA A 17 -4.90 -6.11 0.05
C ALA A 17 -5.42 -7.52 -0.26
N GLY A 18 -4.58 -8.38 -0.81
CA GLY A 18 -4.94 -9.71 -1.35
C GLY A 18 -4.72 -10.90 -0.41
N GLY A 19 -4.14 -10.72 0.77
CA GLY A 19 -3.82 -11.83 1.67
C GLY A 19 -5.05 -12.48 2.32
N LYS A 20 -4.99 -13.83 2.55
CA LYS A 20 -6.06 -14.60 3.20
C LYS A 20 -6.32 -14.20 4.65
N GLY A 21 -5.30 -13.70 5.36
CA GLY A 21 -5.43 -13.19 6.75
C GLY A 21 -5.74 -14.26 7.79
N GLU A 22 -5.32 -15.49 7.62
CA GLU A 22 -5.65 -16.69 8.44
C GLU A 22 -5.38 -16.49 9.95
N ARG A 23 -4.35 -15.71 10.30
CA ARG A 23 -3.98 -15.39 11.70
C ARG A 23 -5.06 -14.61 12.48
N LEU A 24 -6.00 -13.97 11.78
CA LEU A 24 -7.11 -13.25 12.40
C LEU A 24 -8.44 -14.01 12.37
N SER A 25 -8.41 -15.33 12.11
CA SER A 25 -9.60 -16.17 12.22
C SER A 25 -10.21 -16.07 13.65
N PRO A 26 -11.55 -15.98 13.78
CA PRO A 26 -12.59 -16.13 12.77
C PRO A 26 -12.97 -14.85 12.01
N LEU A 27 -12.35 -13.69 12.29
CA LEU A 27 -12.72 -12.39 11.72
C LEU A 27 -12.55 -12.34 10.19
N THR A 28 -11.64 -13.16 9.65
CA THR A 28 -11.27 -13.20 8.23
C THR A 28 -11.87 -14.36 7.45
N LEU A 29 -12.75 -15.16 8.05
CA LEU A 29 -13.37 -16.32 7.37
C LEU A 29 -14.14 -15.95 6.09
N ARG A 30 -14.72 -14.76 6.02
CA ARG A 30 -15.55 -14.30 4.89
C ARG A 30 -15.23 -12.86 4.47
N ARG A 31 -14.03 -12.38 4.78
CA ARG A 31 -13.58 -11.02 4.42
C ARG A 31 -12.07 -10.92 4.39
N ALA A 32 -11.56 -10.08 3.52
CA ALA A 32 -10.14 -9.73 3.48
C ALA A 32 -9.72 -9.04 4.81
N LYS A 33 -8.51 -9.32 5.29
CA LYS A 33 -7.96 -8.71 6.53
C LYS A 33 -8.07 -7.18 6.54
N PRO A 34 -7.77 -6.44 5.45
CA PRO A 34 -7.94 -4.99 5.41
C PRO A 34 -9.37 -4.50 5.62
N SER A 35 -10.39 -5.35 5.42
CA SER A 35 -11.81 -5.01 5.64
C SER A 35 -12.33 -5.35 7.04
N VAL A 36 -11.49 -5.86 7.93
CA VAL A 36 -11.87 -6.11 9.32
C VAL A 36 -12.13 -4.77 10.02
N ALA A 37 -13.23 -4.72 10.79
CA ALA A 37 -13.60 -3.53 11.55
C ALA A 37 -12.60 -3.25 12.68
N PHE A 38 -12.29 -1.98 12.87
CA PHE A 38 -11.40 -1.48 13.91
C PHE A 38 -12.01 -0.22 14.55
N GLY A 39 -12.08 -0.17 15.88
CA GLY A 39 -12.60 0.99 16.60
C GLY A 39 -14.05 1.36 16.26
N GLY A 40 -14.89 0.39 15.96
CA GLY A 40 -16.31 0.55 15.67
C GLY A 40 -16.63 0.83 14.20
N LYS A 41 -16.31 2.01 13.69
CA LYS A 41 -16.71 2.45 12.33
C LYS A 41 -15.63 2.36 11.27
N TYR A 42 -14.37 2.25 11.66
CA TYR A 42 -13.25 2.16 10.73
C TYR A 42 -12.96 0.72 10.30
N LYS A 43 -12.19 0.56 9.23
CA LYS A 43 -11.56 -0.69 8.83
C LYS A 43 -10.05 -0.55 8.82
N ILE A 44 -9.34 -1.66 8.87
CA ILE A 44 -7.86 -1.66 8.89
C ILE A 44 -7.30 -0.86 7.72
N ILE A 45 -7.88 -0.99 6.52
CA ILE A 45 -7.44 -0.25 5.33
C ILE A 45 -7.48 1.27 5.49
N ASP A 46 -8.39 1.80 6.32
CA ASP A 46 -8.56 3.24 6.47
C ASP A 46 -7.33 3.93 7.06
N PHE A 47 -6.50 3.22 7.81
CA PHE A 47 -5.26 3.77 8.38
C PHE A 47 -4.23 4.06 7.29
N VAL A 48 -3.97 3.12 6.39
CA VAL A 48 -3.02 3.35 5.29
C VAL A 48 -3.56 4.39 4.32
N LEU A 49 -4.85 4.37 3.99
CA LEU A 49 -5.46 5.37 3.12
C LEU A 49 -5.41 6.78 3.73
N SER A 50 -5.67 6.91 5.03
CA SER A 50 -5.55 8.18 5.74
C SER A 50 -4.11 8.70 5.75
N ASN A 51 -3.12 7.81 5.97
CA ASN A 51 -1.70 8.20 5.89
C ASN A 51 -1.33 8.68 4.49
N LEU A 52 -1.78 7.99 3.43
CA LEU A 52 -1.55 8.36 2.03
C LEU A 52 -2.16 9.73 1.71
N PHE A 53 -3.43 9.91 2.05
CA PHE A 53 -4.15 11.17 1.85
C PHE A 53 -3.43 12.35 2.54
N ASN A 54 -3.09 12.18 3.82
CA ASN A 54 -2.43 13.20 4.63
C ASN A 54 -0.98 13.47 4.16
N SER A 55 -0.35 12.51 3.50
CA SER A 55 0.99 12.66 2.90
C SER A 55 0.96 13.26 1.49
N GLY A 56 -0.23 13.59 0.97
CA GLY A 56 -0.39 14.18 -0.36
C GLY A 56 -0.21 13.20 -1.53
N ILE A 57 -0.21 11.89 -1.26
CA ILE A 57 -0.20 10.85 -2.28
C ILE A 57 -1.64 10.65 -2.74
N LYS A 58 -1.93 11.08 -3.96
CA LYS A 58 -3.31 11.21 -4.44
C LYS A 58 -3.80 10.08 -5.32
N LYS A 59 -2.89 9.35 -5.99
CA LYS A 59 -3.22 8.22 -6.87
C LYS A 59 -2.93 6.93 -6.13
N VAL A 60 -3.98 6.19 -5.77
CA VAL A 60 -3.89 4.96 -4.97
C VAL A 60 -4.57 3.81 -5.70
N TYR A 61 -3.87 2.71 -5.87
CA TYR A 61 -4.41 1.46 -6.41
C TYR A 61 -4.44 0.39 -5.31
N ILE A 62 -5.62 -0.18 -5.06
CA ILE A 62 -5.79 -1.25 -4.09
C ILE A 62 -5.79 -2.58 -4.85
N LEU A 63 -4.78 -3.40 -4.61
CA LEU A 63 -4.61 -4.70 -5.26
C LEU A 63 -5.31 -5.77 -4.41
N THR A 64 -6.55 -6.11 -4.80
CA THR A 64 -7.40 -7.07 -4.07
C THR A 64 -7.29 -8.47 -4.67
N GLN A 65 -7.51 -9.51 -3.88
CA GLN A 65 -7.52 -10.89 -4.34
C GLN A 65 -8.62 -11.70 -3.65
N TYR A 66 -8.43 -12.08 -2.38
CA TYR A 66 -9.38 -12.93 -1.65
C TYR A 66 -10.45 -12.11 -0.93
N TRP A 67 -11.71 -12.59 -0.96
CA TRP A 67 -12.82 -12.03 -0.19
C TRP A 67 -12.99 -10.51 -0.35
N ALA A 68 -12.77 -9.99 -1.56
CA ALA A 68 -12.68 -8.56 -1.83
C ALA A 68 -14.03 -7.82 -1.70
N TYR A 69 -15.18 -8.52 -1.73
CA TYR A 69 -16.49 -7.88 -1.77
C TYR A 69 -16.71 -6.84 -0.66
N SER A 70 -16.46 -7.21 0.61
CA SER A 70 -16.68 -6.31 1.74
C SER A 70 -15.69 -5.13 1.76
N LEU A 71 -14.47 -5.36 1.27
CA LEU A 71 -13.46 -4.34 1.10
C LEU A 71 -13.87 -3.35 -0.01
N ASN A 72 -14.22 -3.86 -1.18
CA ASN A 72 -14.62 -3.07 -2.34
C ASN A 72 -15.88 -2.23 -2.06
N LYS A 73 -16.85 -2.80 -1.33
CA LYS A 73 -18.02 -2.06 -0.87
C LYS A 73 -17.62 -0.89 0.02
N HIS A 74 -16.79 -1.12 1.04
CA HIS A 74 -16.33 -0.08 1.95
C HIS A 74 -15.55 1.02 1.21
N LEU A 75 -14.64 0.65 0.31
CA LEU A 75 -13.86 1.61 -0.47
C LEU A 75 -14.75 2.52 -1.31
N ARG A 76 -15.77 1.97 -1.97
CA ARG A 76 -16.72 2.77 -2.74
C ARG A 76 -17.57 3.69 -1.88
N GLU A 77 -18.07 3.21 -0.75
CA GLU A 77 -18.98 3.96 0.12
C GLU A 77 -18.26 5.04 0.94
N SER A 78 -17.04 4.74 1.42
CA SER A 78 -16.31 5.63 2.33
C SER A 78 -15.28 6.50 1.61
N TRP A 79 -14.57 5.97 0.61
CA TRP A 79 -13.47 6.65 -0.08
C TRP A 79 -13.82 7.13 -1.48
N GLY A 80 -14.80 6.49 -2.15
CA GLY A 80 -15.26 6.91 -3.48
C GLY A 80 -15.82 8.33 -3.52
N LYS A 81 -16.36 8.83 -2.41
CA LYS A 81 -16.86 10.21 -2.28
C LYS A 81 -15.76 11.27 -2.26
N TRP A 82 -14.54 10.88 -1.94
CA TRP A 82 -13.37 11.75 -1.93
C TRP A 82 -12.73 11.89 -3.32
N THR A 83 -13.13 11.02 -4.24
CA THR A 83 -12.79 11.13 -5.66
C THR A 83 -13.46 12.37 -6.22
N GLY A 84 -12.68 13.44 -6.44
CA GLY A 84 -13.19 14.76 -6.86
C GLY A 84 -12.99 15.88 -5.83
N LEU A 85 -12.73 15.57 -4.56
CA LEU A 85 -12.26 16.54 -3.57
C LEU A 85 -10.72 16.50 -3.50
N GLY A 86 -10.07 17.36 -4.28
CA GLY A 86 -8.61 17.48 -4.27
C GLY A 86 -7.86 16.40 -5.04
N ASP A 87 -8.45 15.82 -6.09
CA ASP A 87 -7.85 14.83 -7.00
C ASP A 87 -7.43 13.50 -6.34
N PHE A 88 -7.95 13.16 -5.15
CA PHE A 88 -7.67 11.88 -4.53
C PHE A 88 -8.43 10.78 -5.25
N PHE A 89 -7.69 9.84 -5.82
CA PHE A 89 -8.22 8.71 -6.60
C PHE A 89 -7.89 7.39 -5.95
N VAL A 90 -8.90 6.56 -5.69
CA VAL A 90 -8.75 5.19 -5.23
C VAL A 90 -9.25 4.23 -6.30
N GLY A 91 -8.31 3.66 -7.05
CA GLY A 91 -8.58 2.59 -8.00
C GLY A 91 -8.65 1.25 -7.27
N ILE A 92 -9.72 0.50 -7.52
CA ILE A 92 -9.86 -0.86 -7.02
C ILE A 92 -9.56 -1.81 -8.17
N SER A 93 -8.57 -2.66 -7.98
CA SER A 93 -8.20 -3.65 -8.95
C SER A 93 -9.16 -4.85 -8.90
N PRO A 94 -9.79 -5.23 -10.00
CA PRO A 94 -10.52 -6.49 -10.08
C PRO A 94 -9.55 -7.69 -10.09
N GLU A 95 -10.04 -8.80 -9.66
CA GLU A 95 -9.35 -9.99 -9.16
C GLU A 95 -8.43 -10.73 -10.12
N THR A 96 -8.56 -10.65 -11.42
CA THR A 96 -7.66 -11.33 -12.37
C THR A 96 -7.64 -10.63 -13.70
N ARG A 97 -6.44 -10.44 -14.24
CA ARG A 97 -6.22 -9.90 -15.58
C ARG A 97 -5.21 -10.73 -16.40
N SER A 98 -4.85 -11.92 -15.96
CA SER A 98 -4.10 -12.81 -16.80
C SER A 98 -5.06 -13.63 -17.69
N GLU A 99 -4.69 -13.89 -18.92
CA GLU A 99 -5.39 -14.83 -19.81
C GLU A 99 -5.38 -16.26 -19.23
N SER A 100 -4.52 -16.55 -18.26
CA SER A 100 -4.55 -17.72 -17.39
C SER A 100 -5.36 -17.36 -16.15
N GLU A 101 -6.31 -18.18 -15.73
CA GLU A 101 -7.11 -18.07 -14.51
C GLU A 101 -6.28 -18.11 -13.21
N GLU A 102 -4.99 -17.77 -13.29
CA GLU A 102 -4.05 -17.84 -12.17
C GLU A 102 -4.11 -16.59 -11.32
N TRP A 103 -4.27 -16.81 -10.02
CA TRP A 103 -4.14 -15.81 -8.97
C TRP A 103 -2.70 -15.27 -8.90
N PHE A 104 -2.52 -14.09 -8.29
CA PHE A 104 -1.18 -13.56 -8.04
C PHE A 104 -0.29 -14.59 -7.35
N LYS A 105 0.86 -14.87 -7.94
CA LYS A 105 1.88 -15.79 -7.41
C LYS A 105 2.59 -15.25 -6.17
N GLY A 106 2.39 -13.97 -5.86
CA GLY A 106 2.97 -13.29 -4.71
C GLY A 106 2.79 -11.78 -4.80
N THR A 107 3.36 -11.07 -3.84
CA THR A 107 3.23 -9.61 -3.74
C THR A 107 3.91 -8.89 -4.91
N ALA A 108 5.06 -9.36 -5.36
CA ALA A 108 5.77 -8.78 -6.50
C ALA A 108 5.01 -8.99 -7.82
N ASP A 109 4.43 -10.18 -8.01
CA ASP A 109 3.61 -10.50 -9.17
C ASP A 109 2.36 -9.60 -9.24
N ALA A 110 1.71 -9.37 -8.09
CA ALA A 110 0.59 -8.44 -8.01
C ALA A 110 0.95 -7.03 -8.50
N ILE A 111 2.14 -6.53 -8.15
CA ILE A 111 2.63 -5.24 -8.60
C ILE A 111 2.92 -5.27 -10.11
N LEU A 112 3.59 -6.32 -10.59
CA LEU A 112 3.96 -6.48 -11.99
C LEU A 112 2.74 -6.47 -12.92
N GLN A 113 1.66 -7.16 -12.57
CA GLN A 113 0.42 -7.19 -13.34
C GLN A 113 -0.24 -5.80 -13.46
N TYR A 114 0.07 -4.89 -12.54
CA TYR A 114 -0.43 -3.51 -12.54
C TYR A 114 0.60 -2.47 -12.97
N LEU A 115 1.78 -2.87 -13.40
CA LEU A 115 2.87 -1.98 -13.82
C LEU A 115 2.44 -1.02 -14.94
N ARG A 116 1.55 -1.45 -15.84
CA ARG A 116 1.00 -0.63 -16.91
C ARG A 116 0.32 0.66 -16.42
N PHE A 117 -0.28 0.66 -15.22
CA PHE A 117 -0.87 1.88 -14.66
C PHE A 117 0.20 2.89 -14.22
N VAL A 118 1.38 2.41 -13.90
CA VAL A 118 2.55 3.24 -13.65
C VAL A 118 3.07 3.80 -14.97
N GLU A 119 3.28 2.94 -15.96
CA GLU A 119 3.85 3.29 -17.27
C GLU A 119 2.98 4.31 -18.05
N THR A 120 1.66 4.22 -17.88
CA THR A 120 0.71 5.16 -18.52
C THR A 120 0.45 6.42 -17.69
N SER A 121 1.07 6.56 -16.55
CA SER A 121 0.91 7.71 -15.65
C SER A 121 2.05 8.73 -15.82
N ASP A 122 1.87 9.90 -15.19
CA ASP A 122 2.90 10.93 -15.06
C ASP A 122 3.67 10.83 -13.73
N ALA A 123 3.64 9.66 -13.08
CA ALA A 123 4.31 9.44 -11.80
C ALA A 123 5.80 9.16 -11.99
N ASP A 124 6.60 9.76 -11.11
CA ASP A 124 8.04 9.53 -11.05
C ASP A 124 8.39 8.42 -10.04
N TYR A 125 7.48 8.13 -9.11
CA TYR A 125 7.69 7.19 -7.99
C TYR A 125 6.53 6.25 -7.82
N VAL A 126 6.84 5.03 -7.38
CA VAL A 126 5.86 4.03 -6.91
C VAL A 126 6.13 3.74 -5.44
N ALA A 127 5.11 3.86 -4.61
CA ALA A 127 5.17 3.52 -3.21
C ALA A 127 4.27 2.31 -2.93
N VAL A 128 4.82 1.26 -2.33
CA VAL A 128 4.14 -0.01 -2.06
C VAL A 128 3.85 -0.14 -0.57
N PHE A 129 2.61 -0.49 -0.23
CA PHE A 129 2.15 -0.61 1.15
C PHE A 129 1.39 -1.91 1.39
N GLY A 130 1.50 -2.46 2.59
CA GLY A 130 0.56 -3.46 3.09
C GLY A 130 -0.75 -2.79 3.52
N GLY A 131 -1.87 -3.30 3.05
CA GLY A 131 -3.21 -2.79 3.41
C GLY A 131 -3.72 -3.28 4.78
N ASP A 132 -2.91 -4.04 5.50
CA ASP A 132 -3.28 -4.72 6.75
C ASP A 132 -2.50 -4.23 7.99
N HIS A 133 -1.77 -3.13 7.86
CA HIS A 133 -1.02 -2.49 8.94
C HIS A 133 -1.78 -1.32 9.56
N ILE A 134 -1.80 -1.27 10.89
CA ILE A 134 -2.38 -0.17 11.67
C ILE A 134 -1.24 0.64 12.26
N TYR A 135 -0.96 1.79 11.68
CA TYR A 135 0.04 2.74 12.15
C TYR A 135 -0.29 4.16 11.63
N LYS A 136 0.32 5.15 12.25
CA LYS A 136 0.24 6.55 11.82
C LYS A 136 1.60 6.99 11.34
N MET A 137 1.70 7.41 10.08
CA MET A 137 2.96 7.84 9.47
C MET A 137 2.70 8.92 8.42
N ASP A 138 3.59 9.90 8.37
CA ASP A 138 3.74 10.82 7.25
C ASP A 138 4.80 10.27 6.31
N TYR A 139 4.44 9.99 5.06
CA TYR A 139 5.36 9.42 4.08
C TYR A 139 6.24 10.46 3.38
N ARG A 140 5.97 11.76 3.55
CA ARG A 140 6.76 12.83 2.91
C ARG A 140 8.24 12.78 3.26
N PRO A 141 8.66 12.56 4.52
CA PRO A 141 10.07 12.42 4.85
C PRO A 141 10.76 11.26 4.13
N MET A 142 10.09 10.11 4.01
CA MET A 142 10.63 8.94 3.31
C MET A 142 10.80 9.21 1.81
N LEU A 143 9.82 9.85 1.18
CA LEU A 143 9.90 10.24 -0.24
C LEU A 143 11.00 11.29 -0.48
N ALA A 144 11.14 12.25 0.44
CA ALA A 144 12.20 13.24 0.37
C ALA A 144 13.59 12.60 0.48
N TYR A 145 13.76 11.65 1.41
CA TYR A 145 14.98 10.89 1.60
C TYR A 145 15.33 10.05 0.37
N HIS A 146 14.35 9.35 -0.20
CA HIS A 146 14.52 8.56 -1.43
C HIS A 146 15.10 9.43 -2.56
N ARG A 147 14.52 10.59 -2.78
CA ARG A 147 14.96 11.56 -3.80
C ARG A 147 16.34 12.13 -3.49
N GLU A 148 16.60 12.51 -2.24
CA GLU A 148 17.89 13.07 -1.80
C GLU A 148 19.03 12.07 -2.03
N LYS A 149 18.78 10.78 -1.76
CA LYS A 149 19.77 9.71 -1.96
C LYS A 149 19.92 9.27 -3.41
N GLY A 150 19.03 9.69 -4.31
CA GLY A 150 18.99 9.19 -5.68
C GLY A 150 18.86 7.67 -5.71
N ALA A 151 18.08 7.12 -4.77
CA ALA A 151 17.97 5.68 -4.59
C ALA A 151 17.02 5.08 -5.61
N ASP A 152 17.32 3.86 -6.09
CA ASP A 152 16.40 3.08 -6.93
C ASP A 152 15.29 2.46 -6.07
N LEU A 153 15.61 2.09 -4.83
CA LEU A 153 14.70 1.50 -3.85
C LEU A 153 14.98 2.06 -2.45
N THR A 154 13.91 2.42 -1.74
CA THR A 154 13.96 2.76 -0.32
C THR A 154 12.97 1.90 0.46
N VAL A 155 13.42 1.22 1.49
CA VAL A 155 12.61 0.30 2.30
C VAL A 155 12.45 0.87 3.70
N GLY A 156 11.20 0.96 4.18
CA GLY A 156 10.90 1.26 5.58
C GLY A 156 11.20 0.03 6.43
N VAL A 157 12.06 0.20 7.42
CA VAL A 157 12.49 -0.87 8.33
C VAL A 157 12.32 -0.46 9.79
N MET A 158 12.29 -1.44 10.67
CA MET A 158 12.35 -1.27 12.10
C MET A 158 13.36 -2.24 12.70
N GLU A 159 14.00 -1.84 13.76
CA GLU A 159 14.85 -2.74 14.54
C GLU A 159 13.98 -3.74 15.28
N VAL A 160 14.40 -5.00 15.29
CA VAL A 160 13.75 -6.08 16.01
C VAL A 160 14.78 -6.85 16.84
N PRO A 161 14.38 -7.41 18.01
CA PRO A 161 15.24 -8.30 18.77
C PRO A 161 15.72 -9.50 17.94
N LEU A 162 16.93 -9.97 18.20
CA LEU A 162 17.52 -11.08 17.45
C LEU A 162 16.68 -12.36 17.52
N GLU A 163 16.00 -12.57 18.65
CA GLU A 163 15.12 -13.72 18.91
C GLU A 163 13.85 -13.71 18.05
N GLU A 164 13.49 -12.56 17.45
CA GLU A 164 12.29 -12.41 16.63
C GLU A 164 12.57 -12.44 15.12
N THR A 165 13.83 -12.53 14.72
CA THR A 165 14.25 -12.42 13.31
C THR A 165 13.62 -13.47 12.40
N ASP A 166 13.32 -14.67 12.90
CA ASP A 166 12.67 -15.75 12.14
C ASP A 166 11.26 -15.39 11.63
N ARG A 167 10.66 -14.32 12.17
CA ARG A 167 9.31 -13.88 11.83
C ARG A 167 9.26 -12.80 10.76
N PHE A 168 10.41 -12.21 10.44
CA PHE A 168 10.52 -11.04 9.58
C PHE A 168 11.47 -11.27 8.41
N GLY A 169 11.28 -10.51 7.34
CA GLY A 169 12.30 -10.34 6.33
C GLY A 169 13.43 -9.47 6.88
N ILE A 170 14.59 -10.06 7.06
CA ILE A 170 15.75 -9.36 7.62
C ILE A 170 16.64 -8.85 6.50
N MET A 171 17.14 -7.63 6.67
CA MET A 171 18.14 -7.06 5.79
C MET A 171 19.28 -6.45 6.58
N THR A 172 20.45 -6.42 5.98
CA THR A 172 21.61 -5.75 6.51
C THR A 172 21.83 -4.43 5.82
N VAL A 173 22.32 -3.45 6.56
CA VAL A 173 22.65 -2.13 6.04
C VAL A 173 24.05 -1.72 6.48
N ASN A 174 24.73 -0.95 5.66
CA ASN A 174 26.00 -0.36 6.05
C ASN A 174 25.80 0.93 6.86
N ARG A 175 26.92 1.59 7.27
CA ARG A 175 26.86 2.84 8.04
C ARG A 175 26.14 3.99 7.35
N ASN A 176 25.97 3.95 6.04
CA ASN A 176 25.25 4.94 5.25
C ASN A 176 23.79 4.54 4.99
N MET A 177 23.26 3.56 5.71
CA MET A 177 21.92 3.02 5.54
C MET A 177 21.66 2.41 4.15
N ARG A 178 22.71 2.02 3.42
CA ARG A 178 22.57 1.32 2.15
C ARG A 178 22.46 -0.18 2.41
N ILE A 179 21.47 -0.81 1.78
CA ILE A 179 21.24 -2.26 1.83
C ILE A 179 22.44 -2.97 1.18
N THR A 180 22.95 -4.01 1.84
CA THR A 180 24.14 -4.79 1.42
C THR A 180 23.78 -6.26 1.26
#